data_160ef900c38bcef5fb319447f9fa76ea
#
_entry.id   160ef900c38bcef5fb319447f9fa76ea
#
_cell.length_a   1.000
_cell.length_b   1.000
_cell.length_c   1.000
_cell.angle_alpha   90.00
_cell.angle_beta   90.00
_cell.angle_gamma   90.00
#
_symmetry.space_group_name_H-M   'P 1'
#
loop_
_entity.id
_entity.type
_entity.pdbx_description
1 polymer ?
#
loop_
_entity_poly.entity_id
_entity_poly.type
_entity_poly.pdbx_seq_one_letter_code
_entity_poly.pdbx_strand_id
1 'polypeptide(L)'
;MWETNRPVNQYTKALEIYHCPADKGDALYQLITGSCYDAWGNSYLMAWAVERYKVQHVGGDTLGPIAGYPNSNIPIKGSRVAIKAASKIFLGDWPWFGDRDINNPRSVWHNDRGKPVFPTLFGDTHVANFKFPANRQILDGTPVDVNFDWW
;
A
#
# COMPACT_ATOMS: atom_id res chain seq x y z
N MET A 1 10.92 -19.09 3.35
CA MET A 1 11.53 -19.16 4.70
C MET A 1 11.38 -17.84 5.49
N TRP A 2 11.02 -16.78 4.86
CA TRP A 2 10.89 -15.44 5.48
C TRP A 2 9.57 -15.28 6.22
N GLU A 3 8.51 -15.94 5.75
CA GLU A 3 7.16 -15.86 6.28
C GLU A 3 7.05 -16.41 7.70
N THR A 4 7.81 -17.46 8.01
CA THR A 4 7.71 -18.18 9.29
C THR A 4 8.30 -17.43 10.47
N ASN A 5 9.17 -16.44 10.22
CA ASN A 5 9.93 -15.74 11.27
C ASN A 5 9.44 -14.31 11.55
N ARG A 6 8.26 -13.93 11.06
CA ARG A 6 7.74 -12.59 11.32
C ARG A 6 7.27 -12.45 12.76
N PRO A 7 7.56 -11.33 13.42
CA PRO A 7 7.09 -11.09 14.79
C PRO A 7 5.57 -11.19 14.93
N VAL A 8 4.83 -10.85 13.86
CA VAL A 8 3.37 -10.89 13.86
C VAL A 8 2.81 -12.33 13.86
N ASN A 9 3.58 -13.33 13.44
CA ASN A 9 3.14 -14.73 13.39
C ASN A 9 2.83 -15.32 14.76
N GLN A 10 3.36 -14.73 15.82
CA GLN A 10 2.98 -15.14 17.19
C GLN A 10 1.51 -14.83 17.50
N TYR A 11 0.93 -13.85 16.80
CA TYR A 11 -0.48 -13.44 16.97
C TYR A 11 -1.37 -14.08 15.91
N THR A 12 -0.83 -14.35 14.72
CA THR A 12 -1.56 -14.92 13.60
C THR A 12 -0.94 -16.27 13.26
N LYS A 13 -1.66 -17.36 13.50
CA LYS A 13 -1.14 -18.72 13.25
C LYS A 13 -1.31 -19.18 11.80
N ALA A 14 -2.05 -18.45 10.99
CA ALA A 14 -2.34 -18.75 9.60
C ALA A 14 -1.48 -17.87 8.69
N LEU A 15 -0.52 -18.46 7.99
CA LEU A 15 0.35 -17.72 7.06
C LEU A 15 -0.37 -17.29 5.79
N GLU A 16 -1.43 -18.01 5.44
CA GLU A 16 -2.25 -17.76 4.25
C GLU A 16 -2.92 -16.38 4.27
N ILE A 17 -3.07 -15.76 5.42
CA ILE A 17 -3.62 -14.38 5.51
C ILE A 17 -2.75 -13.34 4.83
N TYR A 18 -1.48 -13.63 4.58
CA TYR A 18 -0.55 -12.74 3.87
C TYR A 18 -0.57 -12.96 2.36
N HIS A 19 -1.31 -13.95 1.89
CA HIS A 19 -1.39 -14.33 0.49
C HIS A 19 -2.74 -13.94 -0.12
N CYS A 20 -2.72 -13.06 -1.12
CA CYS A 20 -3.88 -12.84 -1.98
C CYS A 20 -3.91 -13.92 -3.06
N PRO A 21 -4.98 -14.72 -3.16
CA PRO A 21 -5.07 -15.75 -4.20
C PRO A 21 -5.04 -15.22 -5.65
N ALA A 22 -5.32 -13.93 -5.83
CA ALA A 22 -5.27 -13.26 -7.12
C ALA A 22 -3.91 -12.62 -7.44
N ASP A 23 -2.92 -12.75 -6.55
CA ASP A 23 -1.58 -12.15 -6.71
C ASP A 23 -0.88 -12.65 -7.98
N LYS A 24 -0.59 -11.72 -8.88
CA LYS A 24 0.08 -11.95 -10.17
C LYS A 24 1.47 -11.30 -10.23
N GLY A 25 1.97 -10.86 -9.09
CA GLY A 25 3.21 -10.08 -9.01
C GLY A 25 3.00 -8.59 -9.24
N ASP A 26 4.07 -7.90 -9.58
CA ASP A 26 4.08 -6.45 -9.83
C ASP A 26 4.81 -6.14 -11.13
N ALA A 27 4.20 -5.34 -11.99
CA ALA A 27 4.80 -4.94 -13.27
C ALA A 27 5.99 -3.98 -13.10
N LEU A 28 6.02 -3.20 -12.02
CA LEU A 28 7.10 -2.25 -11.76
C LEU A 28 8.39 -2.95 -11.34
N TYR A 29 8.29 -4.01 -10.54
CA TYR A 29 9.45 -4.77 -10.08
C TYR A 29 9.67 -5.99 -10.96
N GLN A 30 10.44 -5.81 -12.03
CA GLN A 30 10.71 -6.86 -13.03
C GLN A 30 11.41 -8.10 -12.45
N LEU A 31 12.03 -7.98 -11.29
CA LEU A 31 12.65 -9.10 -10.57
C LEU A 31 11.62 -10.07 -9.96
N ILE A 32 10.37 -9.65 -9.84
CA ILE A 32 9.28 -10.50 -9.38
C ILE A 32 8.75 -11.31 -10.57
N THR A 33 9.24 -12.52 -10.73
CA THR A 33 8.82 -13.41 -11.83
C THR A 33 7.53 -14.17 -11.52
N GLY A 34 7.18 -14.32 -10.25
CA GLY A 34 5.97 -14.97 -9.75
C GLY A 34 5.03 -13.99 -9.05
N SER A 35 4.41 -14.44 -7.96
CA SER A 35 3.60 -13.59 -7.10
C SER A 35 4.46 -12.68 -6.19
N CYS A 36 3.86 -11.60 -5.70
CA CYS A 36 4.50 -10.80 -4.66
C CYS A 36 4.69 -11.61 -3.37
N TYR A 37 3.75 -12.52 -3.09
CA TYR A 37 3.86 -13.44 -1.96
C TYR A 37 5.11 -14.31 -2.06
N ASP A 38 5.37 -14.94 -3.21
CA ASP A 38 6.56 -15.77 -3.41
C ASP A 38 7.86 -14.98 -3.26
N ALA A 39 7.87 -13.74 -3.76
CA ALA A 39 9.06 -12.88 -3.72
C ALA A 39 9.32 -12.29 -2.34
N TRP A 40 8.27 -11.83 -1.65
CA TRP A 40 8.37 -11.03 -0.42
C TRP A 40 7.70 -11.67 0.79
N GLY A 41 7.00 -12.81 0.59
CA GLY A 41 6.20 -13.48 1.59
C GLY A 41 4.93 -12.70 1.96
N ASN A 42 4.50 -11.75 1.16
CA ASN A 42 3.33 -10.94 1.41
C ASN A 42 2.80 -10.33 0.11
N SER A 43 1.51 -10.48 -0.14
CA SER A 43 0.82 -9.86 -1.29
C SER A 43 0.41 -8.41 -1.02
N TYR A 44 0.51 -7.95 0.21
CA TYR A 44 0.00 -6.64 0.62
C TYR A 44 1.13 -5.67 0.95
N LEU A 45 0.96 -4.42 0.57
CA LEU A 45 1.88 -3.34 0.83
C LEU A 45 1.26 -2.32 1.77
N MET A 46 1.95 -2.04 2.86
CA MET A 46 1.57 -0.96 3.75
C MET A 46 1.82 0.40 3.10
N ALA A 47 1.01 1.38 3.43
CA ALA A 47 1.20 2.78 3.01
C ALA A 47 2.47 3.36 3.67
N TRP A 48 3.62 3.04 3.08
CA TRP A 48 4.94 3.56 3.47
C TRP A 48 5.47 4.59 2.48
N ALA A 49 4.67 4.90 1.48
CA ALA A 49 5.07 5.65 0.32
C ALA A 49 5.77 6.94 0.65
N VAL A 50 6.68 7.28 -0.20
CA VAL A 50 7.36 8.57 -0.21
C VAL A 50 6.35 9.71 -0.27
N GLU A 51 6.62 10.77 0.44
CA GLU A 51 5.77 11.95 0.61
C GLU A 51 5.42 12.67 -0.71
N ARG A 52 6.05 12.32 -1.82
CA ARG A 52 5.79 12.92 -3.14
C ARG A 52 4.35 12.79 -3.64
N TYR A 53 3.57 11.86 -3.07
CA TYR A 53 2.18 11.63 -3.44
C TYR A 53 1.17 12.41 -2.60
N LYS A 54 1.59 13.47 -1.93
CA LYS A 54 0.73 14.30 -1.07
C LYS A 54 0.05 13.53 0.06
N VAL A 55 0.67 12.47 0.55
CA VAL A 55 0.09 11.59 1.55
C VAL A 55 1.02 11.43 2.74
N GLN A 56 0.44 11.17 3.89
CA GLN A 56 1.21 10.77 5.06
C GLN A 56 1.33 9.25 5.09
N HIS A 57 2.55 8.75 5.11
CA HIS A 57 2.80 7.32 5.21
C HIS A 57 2.49 6.77 6.62
N VAL A 58 2.09 5.50 6.65
CA VAL A 58 1.78 4.81 7.91
C VAL A 58 3.06 4.36 8.61
N GLY A 59 3.99 3.79 7.86
CA GLY A 59 5.30 3.40 8.36
C GLY A 59 6.37 4.44 8.07
N GLY A 60 7.43 4.45 8.85
CA GLY A 60 8.62 5.25 8.57
C GLY A 60 9.58 4.53 7.62
N ASP A 61 10.43 5.29 6.94
CA ASP A 61 11.54 4.72 6.18
C ASP A 61 12.66 4.30 7.15
N THR A 62 13.10 3.06 7.03
CA THR A 62 14.18 2.51 7.86
C THR A 62 15.57 3.01 7.47
N LEU A 63 15.72 3.57 6.29
CA LEU A 63 16.98 4.08 5.77
C LEU A 63 17.25 5.54 6.16
N GLY A 64 16.33 6.16 6.91
CA GLY A 64 16.40 7.56 7.30
C GLY A 64 15.68 8.49 6.33
N PRO A 65 15.73 9.80 6.55
CA PRO A 65 15.02 10.77 5.71
C PRO A 65 15.56 10.78 4.29
N ILE A 66 14.67 10.77 3.32
CA ILE A 66 15.00 10.89 1.91
C ILE A 66 15.34 12.36 1.61
N ALA A 67 16.33 12.62 0.76
CA ALA A 67 16.72 13.96 0.35
C ALA A 67 15.51 14.72 -0.23
N GLY A 68 15.23 15.90 0.32
CA GLY A 68 14.04 16.70 -0.01
C GLY A 68 12.77 16.35 0.78
N TYR A 69 12.78 15.28 1.59
CA TYR A 69 11.64 14.82 2.40
C TYR A 69 12.09 14.51 3.83
N PRO A 70 12.39 15.54 4.64
CA PRO A 70 13.08 15.37 5.92
C PRO A 70 12.31 14.55 6.96
N ASN A 71 11.01 14.37 6.78
CA ASN A 71 10.14 13.62 7.69
C ASN A 71 9.71 12.25 7.13
N SER A 72 10.29 11.79 6.02
CA SER A 72 9.89 10.55 5.37
C SER A 72 10.09 9.30 6.24
N ASN A 73 10.99 9.36 7.22
CA ASN A 73 11.23 8.28 8.18
C ASN A 73 10.33 8.33 9.42
N ILE A 74 9.42 9.30 9.52
CA ILE A 74 8.56 9.47 10.69
C ILE A 74 7.19 8.87 10.38
N PRO A 75 6.78 7.78 11.08
CA PRO A 75 5.45 7.23 10.89
C PRO A 75 4.35 8.21 11.32
N ILE A 76 3.18 8.09 10.67
CA ILE A 76 2.03 8.89 11.07
C ILE A 76 1.62 8.57 12.51
N LYS A 77 1.29 9.59 13.28
CA LYS A 77 0.78 9.41 14.65
C LYS A 77 -0.66 8.89 14.64
N GLY A 78 -1.00 8.00 15.56
CA GLY A 78 -2.37 7.48 15.70
C GLY A 78 -3.42 8.58 15.88
N SER A 79 -3.09 9.68 16.56
CA SER A 79 -3.96 10.84 16.70
C SER A 79 -4.26 11.54 15.36
N ARG A 80 -3.35 11.45 14.40
CA ARG A 80 -3.58 11.98 13.04
C ARG A 80 -4.47 11.05 12.24
N VAL A 81 -4.25 9.74 12.35
CA VAL A 81 -5.14 8.75 11.74
C VAL A 81 -6.57 8.91 12.24
N ALA A 82 -6.75 9.13 13.53
CA ALA A 82 -8.07 9.25 14.15
C ALA A 82 -8.92 10.40 13.58
N ILE A 83 -8.32 11.42 12.96
CA ILE A 83 -9.04 12.56 12.38
C ILE A 83 -9.94 12.10 11.22
N LYS A 84 -9.44 11.19 10.37
CA LYS A 84 -10.17 10.65 9.21
C LYS A 84 -9.86 9.16 9.01
N ALA A 85 -10.03 8.37 10.05
CA ALA A 85 -9.65 6.98 10.05
C ALA A 85 -10.32 6.15 8.94
N ALA A 86 -11.58 6.48 8.62
CA ALA A 86 -12.33 5.79 7.57
C ALA A 86 -11.82 6.07 6.14
N SER A 87 -11.00 7.08 5.94
CA SER A 87 -10.43 7.43 4.62
C SER A 87 -8.96 7.11 4.51
N LYS A 88 -8.24 7.01 5.64
CA LYS A 88 -6.79 6.78 5.63
C LYS A 88 -6.47 5.35 5.26
N ILE A 89 -5.84 5.15 4.11
CA ILE A 89 -5.37 3.85 3.65
C ILE A 89 -4.18 3.39 4.50
N PHE A 90 -4.23 2.16 4.99
CA PHE A 90 -3.15 1.52 5.74
C PHE A 90 -2.42 0.47 4.93
N LEU A 91 -3.16 -0.37 4.24
CA LEU A 91 -2.63 -1.54 3.57
C LEU A 91 -3.49 -1.82 2.34
N GLY A 92 -2.90 -2.26 1.28
CA GLY A 92 -3.61 -2.70 0.08
C GLY A 92 -2.83 -3.75 -0.68
N ASP A 93 -3.37 -4.27 -1.78
CA ASP A 93 -2.63 -5.13 -2.69
C ASP A 93 -1.28 -4.48 -3.04
N TRP A 94 -0.23 -5.29 -3.23
CA TRP A 94 1.11 -4.74 -3.50
C TRP A 94 1.11 -3.66 -4.59
N PRO A 95 0.43 -3.82 -5.73
CA PRO A 95 0.43 -2.80 -6.79
C PRO A 95 -0.62 -1.68 -6.61
N TRP A 96 -1.08 -1.39 -5.41
CA TRP A 96 -2.10 -0.36 -5.17
C TRP A 96 -1.62 1.09 -5.41
N PHE A 97 -0.33 1.29 -5.59
CA PHE A 97 0.23 2.61 -5.84
C PHE A 97 -0.25 3.25 -7.15
N GLY A 98 -0.44 4.56 -7.11
CA GLY A 98 -0.84 5.35 -8.27
C GLY A 98 0.15 5.38 -9.45
N ASP A 99 1.36 4.91 -9.28
CA ASP A 99 2.39 4.83 -10.31
C ASP A 99 2.34 3.54 -11.15
N ARG A 100 1.44 2.61 -10.83
CA ARG A 100 1.26 1.39 -11.62
C ARG A 100 0.44 1.63 -12.87
N ASP A 101 0.79 0.91 -13.95
CA ASP A 101 -0.04 0.87 -15.15
C ASP A 101 -1.27 -0.02 -14.90
N ILE A 102 -2.44 0.60 -14.84
CA ILE A 102 -3.72 -0.08 -14.64
C ILE A 102 -4.15 -0.96 -15.81
N ASN A 103 -3.51 -0.85 -16.97
CA ASN A 103 -3.77 -1.72 -18.12
C ASN A 103 -2.90 -2.98 -18.08
N ASN A 104 -1.90 -3.02 -17.21
CA ASN A 104 -1.06 -4.20 -17.05
C ASN A 104 -1.71 -5.19 -16.08
N PRO A 105 -2.02 -6.43 -16.51
CA PRO A 105 -2.69 -7.43 -15.65
C PRO A 105 -1.87 -7.84 -14.43
N ARG A 106 -0.56 -7.60 -14.42
CA ARG A 106 0.29 -7.80 -13.24
C ARG A 106 0.18 -6.66 -12.22
N SER A 107 -0.35 -5.52 -12.62
CA SER A 107 -0.58 -4.37 -11.74
C SER A 107 -2.03 -4.28 -11.26
N VAL A 108 -2.91 -5.13 -11.78
CA VAL A 108 -4.33 -5.14 -11.41
C VAL A 108 -4.77 -6.58 -11.19
N TRP A 109 -4.89 -6.98 -9.95
CA TRP A 109 -5.28 -8.34 -9.60
C TRP A 109 -6.79 -8.52 -9.51
N HIS A 110 -7.49 -7.46 -9.12
CA HIS A 110 -8.93 -7.46 -8.92
C HIS A 110 -9.64 -6.47 -9.84
N ASN A 111 -10.85 -6.81 -10.21
CA ASN A 111 -11.71 -5.92 -10.97
C ASN A 111 -13.17 -6.04 -10.52
N ASP A 112 -13.89 -4.92 -10.65
CA ASP A 112 -15.33 -4.86 -10.50
C ASP A 112 -15.94 -4.44 -11.83
N ARG A 113 -16.61 -5.38 -12.51
CA ARG A 113 -17.24 -5.17 -13.83
C ARG A 113 -16.28 -4.55 -14.85
N GLY A 114 -15.04 -5.07 -14.91
CA GLY A 114 -14.00 -4.60 -15.82
C GLY A 114 -13.28 -3.34 -15.38
N LYS A 115 -13.57 -2.79 -14.21
CA LYS A 115 -12.85 -1.65 -13.63
C LYS A 115 -11.88 -2.12 -12.56
N PRO A 116 -10.61 -1.66 -12.59
CA PRO A 116 -9.64 -1.99 -11.56
C PRO A 116 -10.13 -1.57 -10.17
N VAL A 117 -9.99 -2.50 -9.22
CA VAL A 117 -10.25 -2.25 -7.79
C VAL A 117 -9.10 -2.81 -6.98
N PHE A 118 -8.87 -2.21 -5.82
CA PHE A 118 -7.80 -2.59 -4.92
C PHE A 118 -8.39 -2.84 -3.53
N PRO A 119 -8.42 -4.09 -3.06
CA PRO A 119 -8.76 -4.38 -1.67
C PRO A 119 -7.85 -3.60 -0.74
N THR A 120 -8.45 -2.80 0.12
CA THR A 120 -7.71 -1.81 0.91
C THR A 120 -8.23 -1.80 2.35
N LEU A 121 -7.29 -1.87 3.30
CA LEU A 121 -7.53 -1.70 4.73
C LEU A 121 -7.37 -0.22 5.09
N PHE A 122 -8.34 0.30 5.83
CA PHE A 122 -8.35 1.68 6.30
C PHE A 122 -8.02 1.79 7.79
N GLY A 123 -7.77 3.00 8.25
CA GLY A 123 -7.33 3.29 9.61
C GLY A 123 -8.33 2.98 10.71
N ASP A 124 -9.61 2.84 10.40
CA ASP A 124 -10.66 2.36 11.30
C ASP A 124 -10.86 0.85 11.25
N THR A 125 -9.97 0.15 10.55
CA THR A 125 -9.94 -1.30 10.36
C THR A 125 -10.98 -1.89 9.39
N HIS A 126 -11.79 -1.07 8.73
CA HIS A 126 -12.64 -1.62 7.67
C HIS A 126 -11.84 -1.94 6.40
N VAL A 127 -12.33 -2.89 5.60
CA VAL A 127 -11.77 -3.24 4.29
C VAL A 127 -12.79 -2.93 3.22
N ALA A 128 -12.34 -2.28 2.15
CA ALA A 128 -13.18 -1.99 0.99
C ALA A 128 -12.40 -2.14 -0.32
N ASN A 129 -13.12 -2.38 -1.40
CA ASN A 129 -12.56 -2.30 -2.75
C ASN A 129 -12.42 -0.84 -3.15
N PHE A 130 -11.20 -0.34 -3.13
CA PHE A 130 -10.91 1.05 -3.45
C PHE A 130 -10.69 1.23 -4.95
N LYS A 131 -11.16 2.36 -5.48
CA LYS A 131 -10.96 2.77 -6.87
C LYS A 131 -10.18 4.07 -6.88
N PHE A 132 -8.94 4.02 -7.37
CA PHE A 132 -8.15 5.24 -7.52
C PHE A 132 -8.76 6.19 -8.55
N PRO A 133 -8.68 7.52 -8.34
CA PRO A 133 -9.13 8.49 -9.33
C PRO A 133 -8.41 8.30 -10.67
N ALA A 134 -9.12 8.56 -11.77
CA ALA A 134 -8.55 8.45 -13.10
C ALA A 134 -7.40 9.46 -13.33
N ASN A 135 -7.50 10.65 -12.74
CA ASN A 135 -6.43 11.65 -12.79
C ASN A 135 -5.46 11.47 -11.62
N ARG A 136 -4.40 10.70 -11.86
CA ARG A 136 -3.38 10.42 -10.85
C ARG A 136 -2.44 11.59 -10.57
N GLN A 137 -2.39 12.59 -11.42
CA GLN A 137 -1.55 13.77 -11.21
C GLN A 137 -1.94 14.53 -9.94
N ILE A 138 -3.19 14.39 -9.50
CA ILE A 138 -3.61 14.96 -8.20
C ILE A 138 -2.92 14.31 -7.01
N LEU A 139 -2.39 13.10 -7.20
CA LEU A 139 -1.68 12.35 -6.16
C LEU A 139 -0.21 12.73 -6.07
N ASP A 140 0.35 13.24 -7.16
CA ASP A 140 1.75 13.64 -7.21
C ASP A 140 1.89 15.10 -6.74
N GLY A 141 2.82 15.34 -5.86
CA GLY A 141 3.11 16.69 -5.43
C GLY A 141 3.80 16.79 -4.07
N THR A 142 4.59 17.83 -3.94
CA THR A 142 5.29 18.23 -2.73
C THR A 142 4.94 19.67 -2.40
N PRO A 143 4.80 20.05 -1.15
CA PRO A 143 4.88 19.20 0.04
C PRO A 143 3.67 18.26 0.18
N VAL A 144 3.81 17.29 1.08
CA VAL A 144 2.70 16.39 1.46
C VAL A 144 1.50 17.19 1.91
N ASP A 145 0.33 16.91 1.35
CA ASP A 145 -0.93 17.44 1.85
C ASP A 145 -1.43 16.58 3.01
N VAL A 146 -1.30 17.10 4.20
CA VAL A 146 -1.71 16.41 5.43
C VAL A 146 -3.22 16.15 5.51
N ASN A 147 -4.01 16.81 4.69
CA ASN A 147 -5.45 16.61 4.59
C ASN A 147 -5.85 15.65 3.47
N PHE A 148 -4.90 15.09 2.76
CA PHE A 148 -5.12 14.12 1.70
C PHE A 148 -5.23 12.73 2.31
N ASP A 149 -6.44 12.35 2.74
CA ASP A 149 -6.63 11.31 3.75
C ASP A 149 -6.99 9.93 3.21
N TRP A 150 -7.35 9.82 1.94
CA TRP A 150 -7.75 8.53 1.35
C TRP A 150 -6.57 7.71 0.81
N TRP A 151 -5.35 8.19 1.05
CA TRP A 151 -4.14 7.53 0.55
C TRP A 151 -3.27 7.02 1.70
#